data_8247e7c12af99f9cd6ae85aaa89e2c03
#
_entry.id   8247e7c12af99f9cd6ae85aaa89e2c03
#
_cell.length_a   1.000
_cell.length_b   1.000
_cell.length_c   1.000
_cell.angle_alpha   90.00
_cell.angle_beta   90.00
_cell.angle_gamma   90.00
#
_symmetry.space_group_name_H-M   'P 1'
#
loop_
_entity.id
_entity.type
_entity.pdbx_description
1 polymer ?
#
loop_
_entity_poly.entity_id
_entity_poly.type
_entity_poly.pdbx_seq_one_letter_code
_entity_poly.pdbx_strand_id
1 'polypeptide(L)'
;VNPTPKTSKILAVDDDPTSLTLITKALSTDQAWEVKGAKDAREGVQLTHQFKPDLIISDYYMPEMDGFEFCRYVKGNPELDSTLFMLLTGETEVSKKITGLEQGADDYMEKPFSNRLLVSKVKALLRIKHLQDELRQEKEEVTRAMERLEKNLEEGTSLLLQILETRIPGTSDRARMAGSVAEYTVSRLNLGEVEKKKIIFGALLHEVGKVGLPDGIIEKDARSLLPEDRKIFYQYPVMGAMLVSTISGFKRSAQDIEHQLENYDGTGIPEHLKGEEIPLGAKILRAIVFLESFL
;
A
#
# COMPACT_ATOMS: atom_id res chain seq x y z
N VAL A 1 26.34 -4.19 3.64
CA VAL A 1 26.94 -4.72 2.39
C VAL A 1 26.48 -3.74 1.32
N ASN A 2 27.41 -2.94 0.75
CA ASN A 2 27.11 -2.10 -0.39
C ASN A 2 26.69 -3.03 -1.54
N PRO A 3 25.51 -2.83 -2.16
CA PRO A 3 25.15 -3.62 -3.32
C PRO A 3 26.19 -3.37 -4.43
N THR A 4 26.65 -4.45 -5.05
CA THR A 4 27.47 -4.35 -6.27
C THR A 4 26.73 -3.46 -7.26
N PRO A 5 27.37 -2.46 -7.86
CA PRO A 5 26.70 -1.57 -8.80
C PRO A 5 26.08 -2.41 -9.92
N LYS A 6 24.77 -2.37 -10.03
CA LYS A 6 24.01 -3.06 -11.08
C LYS A 6 24.43 -2.50 -12.43
N THR A 7 24.97 -3.34 -13.30
CA THR A 7 25.32 -2.95 -14.66
C THR A 7 24.05 -2.53 -15.41
N SER A 8 24.00 -1.30 -15.89
CA SER A 8 22.84 -0.81 -16.65
C SER A 8 22.89 -1.31 -18.08
N LYS A 9 21.74 -1.72 -18.61
CA LYS A 9 21.57 -2.28 -19.94
C LYS A 9 21.04 -1.23 -20.89
N ILE A 10 21.74 -1.01 -21.99
CA ILE A 10 21.37 -0.01 -23.00
C ILE A 10 21.20 -0.71 -24.36
N LEU A 11 20.08 -0.47 -25.02
CA LEU A 11 19.84 -0.90 -26.39
C LEU A 11 19.90 0.31 -27.33
N ALA A 12 20.81 0.31 -28.30
CA ALA A 12 20.89 1.31 -29.35
C ALA A 12 20.28 0.75 -30.63
N VAL A 13 19.40 1.51 -31.30
CA VAL A 13 18.71 1.10 -32.53
C VAL A 13 18.86 2.20 -33.58
N ASP A 14 19.49 1.87 -34.71
CA ASP A 14 19.70 2.81 -35.82
C ASP A 14 19.94 1.98 -37.10
N ASP A 15 19.27 2.31 -38.19
CA ASP A 15 19.42 1.59 -39.50
C ASP A 15 20.67 1.99 -40.27
N ASP A 16 21.33 3.12 -39.91
CA ASP A 16 22.67 3.44 -40.40
C ASP A 16 23.75 2.74 -39.55
N PRO A 17 24.49 1.78 -40.15
CA PRO A 17 25.58 1.05 -39.46
C PRO A 17 26.65 1.95 -38.87
N THR A 18 26.87 3.11 -39.49
CA THR A 18 27.88 4.08 -39.04
C THR A 18 27.44 4.76 -37.76
N SER A 19 26.22 5.26 -37.72
CA SER A 19 25.58 5.83 -36.54
C SER A 19 25.52 4.82 -35.39
N LEU A 20 25.03 3.62 -35.66
CA LEU A 20 24.93 2.55 -34.66
C LEU A 20 26.29 2.22 -34.04
N THR A 21 27.35 2.12 -34.89
CA THR A 21 28.71 1.86 -34.42
C THR A 21 29.23 3.01 -33.56
N LEU A 22 29.00 4.25 -33.94
CA LEU A 22 29.43 5.43 -33.17
C LEU A 22 28.71 5.49 -31.78
N ILE A 23 27.41 5.26 -31.75
CA ILE A 23 26.64 5.26 -30.52
C ILE A 23 27.12 4.13 -29.59
N THR A 24 27.15 2.91 -30.08
CA THR A 24 27.55 1.75 -29.27
C THR A 24 29.00 1.88 -28.77
N LYS A 25 29.94 2.36 -29.60
CA LYS A 25 31.31 2.61 -29.18
C LYS A 25 31.41 3.72 -28.13
N ALA A 26 30.70 4.82 -28.29
CA ALA A 26 30.69 5.91 -27.32
C ALA A 26 30.20 5.46 -25.95
N LEU A 27 29.14 4.64 -25.91
CA LEU A 27 28.53 4.14 -24.67
C LEU A 27 29.34 3.00 -24.03
N SER A 28 29.97 2.13 -24.82
CA SER A 28 30.80 1.04 -24.30
C SER A 28 32.12 1.51 -23.62
N THR A 29 32.41 2.81 -23.61
CA THR A 29 33.54 3.36 -22.84
C THR A 29 33.30 3.34 -21.32
N ASP A 30 32.07 3.26 -20.86
CA ASP A 30 31.72 3.17 -19.45
C ASP A 30 31.48 1.70 -19.09
N GLN A 31 32.35 1.14 -18.22
CA GLN A 31 32.28 -0.28 -17.81
C GLN A 31 31.04 -0.61 -16.97
N ALA A 32 30.29 0.41 -16.51
CA ALA A 32 29.04 0.22 -15.78
C ALA A 32 27.85 -0.08 -16.71
N TRP A 33 28.07 -0.10 -18.04
CA TRP A 33 27.01 -0.29 -19.03
C TRP A 33 27.25 -1.51 -19.90
N GLU A 34 26.20 -2.31 -20.08
CA GLU A 34 26.14 -3.36 -21.10
C GLU A 34 25.34 -2.80 -22.28
N VAL A 35 25.99 -2.66 -23.43
CA VAL A 35 25.40 -2.03 -24.62
C VAL A 35 25.18 -3.07 -25.72
N LYS A 36 23.97 -3.12 -26.26
CA LYS A 36 23.66 -3.88 -27.48
C LYS A 36 23.16 -2.96 -28.56
N GLY A 37 23.42 -3.32 -29.82
CA GLY A 37 22.94 -2.63 -31.02
C GLY A 37 21.91 -3.47 -31.76
N ALA A 38 20.93 -2.82 -32.36
CA ALA A 38 20.00 -3.38 -33.32
C ALA A 38 19.98 -2.51 -34.58
N LYS A 39 19.92 -3.13 -35.74
CA LYS A 39 20.01 -2.46 -37.05
C LYS A 39 18.65 -1.97 -37.58
N ASP A 40 17.57 -2.32 -36.92
CA ASP A 40 16.21 -1.91 -37.24
C ASP A 40 15.28 -2.08 -36.02
N ALA A 41 14.10 -1.49 -36.08
CA ALA A 41 13.13 -1.57 -34.98
C ALA A 41 12.63 -3.00 -34.73
N ARG A 42 12.59 -3.86 -35.73
CA ARG A 42 12.12 -5.25 -35.58
C ARG A 42 13.11 -6.08 -34.74
N GLU A 43 14.42 -5.96 -35.02
CA GLU A 43 15.47 -6.52 -34.19
C GLU A 43 15.47 -5.86 -32.81
N GLY A 44 15.24 -4.54 -32.72
CA GLY A 44 15.06 -3.78 -31.49
C GLY A 44 13.97 -4.35 -30.59
N VAL A 45 12.80 -4.66 -31.13
CA VAL A 45 11.70 -5.31 -30.38
C VAL A 45 12.14 -6.67 -29.83
N GLN A 46 12.76 -7.50 -30.64
CA GLN A 46 13.22 -8.83 -30.18
C GLN A 46 14.26 -8.72 -29.03
N LEU A 47 15.24 -7.84 -29.19
CA LEU A 47 16.26 -7.60 -28.19
C LEU A 47 15.66 -6.97 -26.91
N THR A 48 14.66 -6.13 -27.02
CA THR A 48 13.99 -5.55 -25.84
C THR A 48 13.44 -6.63 -24.92
N HIS A 49 12.77 -7.64 -25.46
CA HIS A 49 12.24 -8.75 -24.67
C HIS A 49 13.30 -9.67 -24.09
N GLN A 50 14.37 -9.94 -24.85
CA GLN A 50 15.44 -10.86 -24.43
C GLN A 50 16.41 -10.19 -23.46
N PHE A 51 16.78 -8.94 -23.73
CA PHE A 51 17.83 -8.21 -23.03
C PHE A 51 17.29 -7.42 -21.83
N LYS A 52 16.01 -7.00 -21.91
CA LYS A 52 15.32 -6.15 -20.91
C LYS A 52 16.16 -4.91 -20.57
N PRO A 53 16.33 -3.99 -21.52
CA PRO A 53 17.18 -2.81 -21.34
C PRO A 53 16.57 -1.83 -20.32
N ASP A 54 17.42 -1.13 -19.57
CA ASP A 54 17.03 -0.02 -18.71
C ASP A 54 16.76 1.25 -19.56
N LEU A 55 17.46 1.39 -20.70
CA LEU A 55 17.32 2.51 -21.64
C LEU A 55 17.41 2.00 -23.08
N ILE A 56 16.45 2.46 -23.91
CA ILE A 56 16.52 2.32 -25.36
C ILE A 56 16.85 3.68 -25.96
N ILE A 57 17.79 3.70 -26.91
CA ILE A 57 18.14 4.86 -27.71
C ILE A 57 17.84 4.49 -29.16
N SER A 58 16.86 5.11 -29.77
CA SER A 58 16.41 4.76 -31.11
C SER A 58 16.51 5.95 -32.06
N ASP A 59 16.98 5.70 -33.28
CA ASP A 59 16.75 6.66 -34.35
C ASP A 59 15.25 6.85 -34.59
N TYR A 60 14.89 8.05 -35.01
CA TYR A 60 13.52 8.36 -35.37
C TYR A 60 13.13 7.74 -36.70
N TYR A 61 13.98 7.90 -37.74
CA TYR A 61 13.74 7.39 -39.10
C TYR A 61 14.35 6.02 -39.28
N MET A 62 13.50 5.02 -39.36
CA MET A 62 13.90 3.65 -39.69
C MET A 62 12.87 3.06 -40.64
N PRO A 63 13.27 2.19 -41.59
CA PRO A 63 12.36 1.47 -42.48
C PRO A 63 11.37 0.59 -41.72
N GLU A 64 10.18 0.40 -42.26
CA GLU A 64 9.07 -0.47 -41.77
C GLU A 64 8.41 -0.01 -40.49
N MET A 65 9.16 0.32 -39.45
CA MET A 65 8.70 0.81 -38.14
C MET A 65 9.62 1.95 -37.71
N ASP A 66 9.08 3.13 -37.59
CA ASP A 66 9.84 4.27 -37.12
C ASP A 66 10.11 4.22 -35.59
N GLY A 67 11.05 5.05 -35.12
CA GLY A 67 11.43 5.08 -33.70
C GLY A 67 10.30 5.46 -32.78
N PHE A 68 9.31 6.18 -33.29
CA PHE A 68 8.13 6.58 -32.58
C PHE A 68 7.13 5.42 -32.40
N GLU A 69 6.89 4.65 -33.44
CA GLU A 69 6.07 3.44 -33.37
C GLU A 69 6.71 2.39 -32.45
N PHE A 70 8.05 2.30 -32.47
CA PHE A 70 8.80 1.46 -31.56
C PHE A 70 8.68 1.94 -30.09
N CYS A 71 8.78 3.23 -29.84
CA CYS A 71 8.55 3.81 -28.51
C CYS A 71 7.15 3.47 -27.98
N ARG A 72 6.12 3.69 -28.80
CA ARG A 72 4.73 3.38 -28.43
C ARG A 72 4.52 1.90 -28.14
N TYR A 73 5.17 1.01 -28.90
CA TYR A 73 5.14 -0.43 -28.64
C TYR A 73 5.74 -0.76 -27.27
N VAL A 74 6.90 -0.20 -26.94
CA VAL A 74 7.58 -0.44 -25.65
C VAL A 74 6.76 0.11 -24.48
N LYS A 75 6.29 1.35 -24.58
CA LYS A 75 5.51 2.01 -23.52
C LYS A 75 4.09 1.46 -23.36
N GLY A 76 3.53 0.87 -24.39
CA GLY A 76 2.24 0.20 -24.34
C GLY A 76 2.28 -1.22 -23.76
N ASN A 77 3.46 -1.78 -23.53
CA ASN A 77 3.61 -3.10 -22.97
C ASN A 77 3.92 -3.03 -21.45
N PRO A 78 3.03 -3.56 -20.58
CA PRO A 78 3.22 -3.50 -19.11
C PRO A 78 4.52 -4.14 -18.60
N GLU A 79 5.11 -5.09 -19.33
CA GLU A 79 6.39 -5.71 -18.97
C GLU A 79 7.61 -4.83 -19.30
N LEU A 80 7.44 -3.83 -20.16
CA LEU A 80 8.49 -2.98 -20.70
C LEU A 80 8.30 -1.50 -20.37
N ASP A 81 7.19 -1.12 -19.76
CA ASP A 81 6.78 0.26 -19.45
C ASP A 81 7.81 1.03 -18.62
N SER A 82 8.53 0.30 -17.78
CA SER A 82 9.61 0.86 -16.96
C SER A 82 10.92 1.12 -17.72
N THR A 83 11.04 0.66 -18.97
CA THR A 83 12.20 0.94 -19.84
C THR A 83 12.17 2.39 -20.30
N LEU A 84 13.23 3.15 -20.04
CA LEU A 84 13.34 4.51 -20.56
C LEU A 84 13.62 4.50 -22.06
N PHE A 85 13.08 5.51 -22.76
CA PHE A 85 13.17 5.60 -24.21
C PHE A 85 13.66 7.00 -24.63
N MET A 86 14.78 7.07 -25.34
CA MET A 86 15.33 8.31 -25.93
C MET A 86 15.30 8.23 -27.45
N LEU A 87 14.72 9.23 -28.11
CA LEU A 87 14.69 9.37 -29.56
C LEU A 87 15.84 10.22 -30.07
N LEU A 88 16.48 9.78 -31.15
CA LEU A 88 17.45 10.57 -31.90
C LEU A 88 16.73 11.17 -33.12
N THR A 89 16.80 12.51 -33.31
CA THR A 89 16.04 13.23 -34.35
C THR A 89 16.93 14.13 -35.18
N GLY A 90 16.56 14.40 -36.43
CA GLY A 90 17.21 15.40 -37.28
C GLY A 90 16.78 16.84 -36.94
N GLU A 91 17.54 17.81 -37.41
CA GLU A 91 17.44 19.25 -37.09
C GLU A 91 16.10 19.92 -37.48
N THR A 92 15.35 19.37 -38.46
CA THR A 92 14.18 20.01 -39.10
C THR A 92 12.84 19.73 -38.43
N GLU A 93 12.79 19.10 -37.24
CA GLU A 93 11.57 18.45 -36.74
C GLU A 93 11.08 18.93 -35.36
N VAL A 94 11.18 20.24 -35.09
CA VAL A 94 10.73 20.83 -33.80
C VAL A 94 9.25 20.51 -33.49
N SER A 95 8.36 20.48 -34.49
CA SER A 95 6.95 20.13 -34.32
C SER A 95 6.73 18.65 -33.94
N LYS A 96 7.57 17.74 -34.45
CA LYS A 96 7.50 16.31 -34.12
C LYS A 96 8.13 15.97 -32.75
N LYS A 97 9.01 16.82 -32.23
CA LYS A 97 9.59 16.67 -30.87
C LYS A 97 8.54 16.76 -29.78
N ILE A 98 7.59 17.69 -29.89
CA ILE A 98 6.48 17.86 -28.96
C ILE A 98 5.58 16.61 -28.98
N THR A 99 5.25 16.13 -30.20
CA THR A 99 4.44 14.92 -30.37
C THR A 99 5.11 13.66 -29.82
N GLY A 100 6.45 13.54 -29.91
CA GLY A 100 7.21 12.39 -29.37
C GLY A 100 7.17 12.29 -27.85
N LEU A 101 7.34 13.42 -27.16
CA LEU A 101 7.27 13.48 -25.68
C LEU A 101 5.82 13.28 -25.18
N GLU A 102 4.81 13.86 -25.87
CA GLU A 102 3.40 13.66 -25.54
C GLU A 102 2.94 12.19 -25.68
N GLN A 103 3.68 11.37 -26.42
CA GLN A 103 3.35 9.97 -26.66
C GLN A 103 4.27 8.96 -25.94
N GLY A 104 5.05 9.43 -24.96
CA GLY A 104 5.69 8.57 -23.97
C GLY A 104 7.22 8.40 -24.06
N ALA A 105 7.91 9.07 -25.00
CA ALA A 105 9.37 9.11 -24.96
C ALA A 105 9.84 9.91 -23.73
N ASP A 106 10.87 9.42 -23.05
CA ASP A 106 11.39 10.05 -21.82
C ASP A 106 12.36 11.20 -22.13
N ASP A 107 13.01 11.15 -23.30
CA ASP A 107 13.90 12.22 -23.78
C ASP A 107 14.12 12.13 -25.29
N TYR A 108 14.72 13.17 -25.85
CA TYR A 108 15.17 13.20 -27.25
C TYR A 108 16.54 13.88 -27.38
N MET A 109 17.23 13.62 -28.49
CA MET A 109 18.51 14.25 -28.83
C MET A 109 18.56 14.57 -30.32
N GLU A 110 19.03 15.76 -30.65
CA GLU A 110 19.21 16.20 -32.04
C GLU A 110 20.52 15.71 -32.63
N LYS A 111 20.46 15.18 -33.86
CA LYS A 111 21.63 14.92 -34.73
C LYS A 111 21.98 16.18 -35.52
N PRO A 112 23.29 16.57 -35.60
CA PRO A 112 24.46 15.88 -35.06
C PRO A 112 24.73 16.19 -33.58
N PHE A 113 25.15 15.20 -32.82
CA PHE A 113 25.51 15.37 -31.42
C PHE A 113 26.95 14.94 -31.11
N SER A 114 27.51 15.44 -30.02
CA SER A 114 28.82 15.00 -29.56
C SER A 114 28.69 13.76 -28.64
N ASN A 115 29.70 12.86 -28.67
CA ASN A 115 29.74 11.71 -27.77
C ASN A 115 29.63 12.12 -26.30
N ARG A 116 30.23 13.26 -25.93
CA ARG A 116 30.14 13.79 -24.56
C ARG A 116 28.70 14.14 -24.14
N LEU A 117 27.93 14.73 -25.05
CA LEU A 117 26.53 15.08 -24.79
C LEU A 117 25.68 13.79 -24.68
N LEU A 118 25.85 12.82 -25.58
CA LEU A 118 25.19 11.54 -25.54
C LEU A 118 25.42 10.83 -24.19
N VAL A 119 26.69 10.65 -23.81
CA VAL A 119 27.06 9.99 -22.53
C VAL A 119 26.48 10.74 -21.33
N SER A 120 26.47 12.08 -21.34
CA SER A 120 25.90 12.88 -20.24
C SER A 120 24.39 12.71 -20.12
N LYS A 121 23.65 12.68 -21.22
CA LYS A 121 22.20 12.44 -21.23
C LYS A 121 21.87 11.01 -20.77
N VAL A 122 22.59 10.03 -21.28
CA VAL A 122 22.43 8.63 -20.88
C VAL A 122 22.66 8.45 -19.37
N LYS A 123 23.71 9.08 -18.82
CA LYS A 123 23.95 9.07 -17.36
C LYS A 123 22.77 9.67 -16.57
N ALA A 124 22.21 10.78 -17.05
CA ALA A 124 21.08 11.41 -16.40
C ALA A 124 19.83 10.53 -16.43
N LEU A 125 19.51 9.93 -17.58
CA LEU A 125 18.37 9.02 -17.73
C LEU A 125 18.53 7.77 -16.87
N LEU A 126 19.68 7.11 -16.90
CA LEU A 126 19.94 5.92 -16.09
C LEU A 126 19.88 6.22 -14.59
N ARG A 127 20.29 7.41 -14.16
CA ARG A 127 20.11 7.85 -12.77
C ARG A 127 18.63 7.96 -12.40
N ILE A 128 17.81 8.51 -13.29
CA ILE A 128 16.34 8.58 -13.09
C ILE A 128 15.79 7.16 -12.99
N LYS A 129 16.18 6.26 -13.91
CA LYS A 129 15.76 4.86 -13.91
C LYS A 129 16.06 4.16 -12.58
N HIS A 130 17.30 4.30 -12.09
CA HIS A 130 17.69 3.71 -10.82
C HIS A 130 16.87 4.22 -9.64
N LEU A 131 16.63 5.53 -9.57
CA LEU A 131 15.81 6.12 -8.51
C LEU A 131 14.34 5.65 -8.58
N GLN A 132 13.81 5.50 -9.78
CA GLN A 132 12.45 4.96 -9.98
C GLN A 132 12.36 3.49 -9.54
N ASP A 133 13.37 2.67 -9.88
CA ASP A 133 13.42 1.26 -9.50
C ASP A 133 13.57 1.11 -7.97
N GLU A 134 14.43 1.90 -7.33
CA GLU A 134 14.59 1.95 -5.87
C GLU A 134 13.26 2.32 -5.17
N LEU A 135 12.61 3.39 -5.62
CA LEU A 135 11.34 3.83 -5.06
C LEU A 135 10.23 2.76 -5.23
N ARG A 136 10.22 2.07 -6.37
CA ARG A 136 9.28 0.98 -6.62
C ARG A 136 9.53 -0.18 -5.65
N GLN A 137 10.78 -0.58 -5.46
CA GLN A 137 11.15 -1.64 -4.51
C GLN A 137 10.76 -1.28 -3.07
N GLU A 138 11.12 -0.07 -2.61
CA GLU A 138 10.70 0.41 -1.28
C GLU A 138 9.18 0.38 -1.10
N LYS A 139 8.44 0.87 -2.10
CA LYS A 139 6.99 0.85 -2.06
C LYS A 139 6.43 -0.57 -1.94
N GLU A 140 6.98 -1.53 -2.71
CA GLU A 140 6.58 -2.94 -2.64
C GLU A 140 6.91 -3.56 -1.27
N GLU A 141 8.08 -3.25 -0.70
CA GLU A 141 8.48 -3.74 0.63
C GLU A 141 7.57 -3.18 1.73
N VAL A 142 7.26 -1.89 1.69
CA VAL A 142 6.33 -1.26 2.63
C VAL A 142 4.94 -1.87 2.52
N THR A 143 4.44 -2.08 1.29
CA THR A 143 3.14 -2.73 1.07
C THR A 143 3.10 -4.13 1.68
N ARG A 144 4.12 -4.97 1.40
CA ARG A 144 4.22 -6.32 1.97
C ARG A 144 4.34 -6.32 3.50
N ALA A 145 5.06 -5.33 4.06
CA ALA A 145 5.19 -5.19 5.51
C ALA A 145 3.84 -4.81 6.15
N MET A 146 3.08 -3.92 5.52
CA MET A 146 1.73 -3.55 5.96
C MET A 146 0.77 -4.74 5.93
N GLU A 147 0.74 -5.51 4.84
CA GLU A 147 -0.09 -6.70 4.70
C GLU A 147 0.22 -7.75 5.79
N ARG A 148 1.52 -7.96 6.08
CA ARG A 148 1.94 -8.87 7.15
C ARG A 148 1.49 -8.37 8.53
N LEU A 149 1.58 -7.07 8.78
CA LEU A 149 1.17 -6.46 10.05
C LEU A 149 -0.35 -6.61 10.25
N GLU A 150 -1.14 -6.33 9.21
CA GLU A 150 -2.60 -6.52 9.24
C GLU A 150 -2.96 -7.99 9.54
N LYS A 151 -2.34 -8.93 8.84
CA LYS A 151 -2.55 -10.36 9.08
C LYS A 151 -2.18 -10.80 10.50
N ASN A 152 -1.04 -10.35 11.02
CA ASN A 152 -0.63 -10.65 12.39
C ASN A 152 -1.62 -10.09 13.42
N LEU A 153 -2.20 -8.93 13.16
CA LEU A 153 -3.20 -8.32 14.02
C LEU A 153 -4.51 -9.13 14.01
N GLU A 154 -4.97 -9.58 12.84
CA GLU A 154 -6.15 -10.45 12.71
C GLU A 154 -5.94 -11.78 13.44
N GLU A 155 -4.80 -12.43 13.23
CA GLU A 155 -4.44 -13.68 13.90
C GLU A 155 -4.36 -13.50 15.43
N GLY A 156 -3.74 -12.43 15.91
CA GLY A 156 -3.67 -12.10 17.33
C GLY A 156 -5.05 -11.83 17.94
N THR A 157 -5.91 -11.11 17.22
CA THR A 157 -7.30 -10.87 17.65
C THR A 157 -8.07 -12.19 17.74
N SER A 158 -7.95 -13.05 16.74
CA SER A 158 -8.58 -14.36 16.72
C SER A 158 -8.12 -15.23 17.90
N LEU A 159 -6.82 -15.23 18.20
CA LEU A 159 -6.27 -15.96 19.34
C LEU A 159 -6.84 -15.45 20.68
N LEU A 160 -6.93 -14.14 20.85
CA LEU A 160 -7.53 -13.53 22.06
C LEU A 160 -9.00 -13.94 22.22
N LEU A 161 -9.78 -13.95 21.13
CA LEU A 161 -11.17 -14.38 21.15
C LEU A 161 -11.29 -15.88 21.46
N GLN A 162 -10.38 -16.73 20.96
CA GLN A 162 -10.36 -18.15 21.32
C GLN A 162 -10.04 -18.37 22.82
N ILE A 163 -9.12 -17.62 23.38
CA ILE A 163 -8.83 -17.67 24.83
C ILE A 163 -10.07 -17.27 25.63
N LEU A 164 -10.73 -16.18 25.23
CA LEU A 164 -11.99 -15.76 25.87
C LEU A 164 -13.07 -16.82 25.76
N GLU A 165 -13.23 -17.44 24.61
CA GLU A 165 -14.20 -18.50 24.38
C GLU A 165 -14.02 -19.69 25.31
N THR A 166 -12.78 -20.04 25.68
CA THR A 166 -12.53 -21.13 26.64
C THR A 166 -13.05 -20.81 28.04
N ARG A 167 -13.14 -19.53 28.40
CA ARG A 167 -13.60 -19.08 29.71
C ARG A 167 -15.07 -18.63 29.69
N ILE A 168 -15.50 -18.03 28.58
CA ILE A 168 -16.84 -17.44 28.41
C ILE A 168 -17.41 -17.94 27.08
N PRO A 169 -18.11 -19.09 27.09
CA PRO A 169 -18.69 -19.66 25.87
C PRO A 169 -19.59 -18.69 25.12
N GLY A 170 -19.51 -18.69 23.78
CA GLY A 170 -20.29 -17.83 22.91
C GLY A 170 -19.66 -16.43 22.69
N THR A 171 -18.53 -16.10 23.33
CA THR A 171 -17.86 -14.80 23.14
C THR A 171 -17.39 -14.60 21.69
N SER A 172 -16.89 -15.66 21.06
CA SER A 172 -16.42 -15.59 19.66
C SER A 172 -17.55 -15.28 18.68
N ASP A 173 -18.74 -15.78 18.89
CA ASP A 173 -19.90 -15.51 18.05
C ASP A 173 -20.41 -14.09 18.25
N ARG A 174 -20.51 -13.65 19.50
CA ARG A 174 -20.88 -12.25 19.82
C ARG A 174 -19.88 -11.26 19.25
N ALA A 175 -18.59 -11.51 19.41
CA ALA A 175 -17.55 -10.65 18.84
C ALA A 175 -17.63 -10.55 17.31
N ARG A 176 -17.87 -11.67 16.62
CA ARG A 176 -18.07 -11.66 15.14
C ARG A 176 -19.30 -10.88 14.74
N MET A 177 -20.41 -11.07 15.46
CA MET A 177 -21.64 -10.31 15.24
C MET A 177 -21.41 -8.81 15.46
N ALA A 178 -20.78 -8.44 16.58
CA ALA A 178 -20.43 -7.06 16.90
C ALA A 178 -19.55 -6.42 15.82
N GLY A 179 -18.51 -7.13 15.37
CA GLY A 179 -17.64 -6.70 14.27
C GLY A 179 -18.40 -6.46 12.97
N SER A 180 -19.31 -7.38 12.58
CA SER A 180 -20.12 -7.26 11.37
C SER A 180 -21.10 -6.09 11.44
N VAL A 181 -21.74 -5.87 12.58
CA VAL A 181 -22.63 -4.72 12.79
C VAL A 181 -21.87 -3.41 12.74
N ALA A 182 -20.69 -3.36 13.38
CA ALA A 182 -19.81 -2.18 13.34
C ALA A 182 -19.37 -1.88 11.90
N GLU A 183 -18.89 -2.88 11.15
CA GLU A 183 -18.46 -2.75 9.76
C GLU A 183 -19.60 -2.22 8.87
N TYR A 184 -20.79 -2.82 8.98
CA TYR A 184 -21.96 -2.34 8.26
C TYR A 184 -22.27 -0.87 8.59
N THR A 185 -22.17 -0.50 9.86
CA THR A 185 -22.48 0.85 10.32
C THR A 185 -21.45 1.86 9.81
N VAL A 186 -20.14 1.60 10.02
CA VAL A 186 -19.08 2.52 9.61
C VAL A 186 -18.94 2.64 8.09
N SER A 187 -19.36 1.63 7.31
CA SER A 187 -19.36 1.70 5.85
C SER A 187 -20.33 2.78 5.31
N ARG A 188 -21.31 3.19 6.09
CA ARG A 188 -22.30 4.23 5.75
C ARG A 188 -21.96 5.60 6.30
N LEU A 189 -20.90 5.68 7.10
CA LEU A 189 -20.43 6.93 7.66
C LEU A 189 -19.26 7.47 6.83
N ASN A 190 -19.15 8.78 6.72
CA ASN A 190 -18.03 9.44 6.04
C ASN A 190 -16.82 9.50 6.97
N LEU A 191 -16.16 8.34 7.18
CA LEU A 191 -15.00 8.17 8.03
C LEU A 191 -13.80 7.72 7.19
N GLY A 192 -12.59 8.08 7.63
CA GLY A 192 -11.36 7.55 7.04
C GLY A 192 -11.19 6.05 7.33
N GLU A 193 -10.56 5.29 6.44
CA GLU A 193 -10.38 3.83 6.56
C GLU A 193 -9.69 3.41 7.88
N VAL A 194 -8.73 4.21 8.35
CA VAL A 194 -8.06 3.95 9.62
C VAL A 194 -9.02 4.05 10.81
N GLU A 195 -9.92 5.02 10.79
CA GLU A 195 -10.92 5.20 11.85
C GLU A 195 -11.97 4.09 11.83
N LYS A 196 -12.45 3.70 10.65
CA LYS A 196 -13.36 2.56 10.48
C LYS A 196 -12.75 1.28 11.08
N LYS A 197 -11.51 0.96 10.72
CA LYS A 197 -10.79 -0.22 11.24
C LYS A 197 -10.67 -0.21 12.76
N LYS A 198 -10.41 0.96 13.38
CA LYS A 198 -10.32 1.10 14.84
C LYS A 198 -11.66 0.83 15.55
N ILE A 199 -12.77 1.30 14.99
CA ILE A 199 -14.11 1.05 15.54
C ILE A 199 -14.46 -0.44 15.43
N ILE A 200 -14.21 -1.07 14.27
CA ILE A 200 -14.44 -2.50 14.06
C ILE A 200 -13.61 -3.34 15.05
N PHE A 201 -12.33 -2.99 15.23
CA PHE A 201 -11.47 -3.66 16.19
C PHE A 201 -11.98 -3.50 17.63
N GLY A 202 -12.45 -2.30 18.01
CA GLY A 202 -13.12 -2.07 19.29
C GLY A 202 -14.34 -2.98 19.48
N ALA A 203 -15.13 -3.16 18.42
CA ALA A 203 -16.30 -4.03 18.44
C ALA A 203 -15.94 -5.52 18.60
N LEU A 204 -14.87 -5.98 17.93
CA LEU A 204 -14.39 -7.36 18.11
C LEU A 204 -13.91 -7.66 19.53
N LEU A 205 -13.36 -6.67 20.23
CA LEU A 205 -12.76 -6.84 21.56
C LEU A 205 -13.56 -6.21 22.69
N HIS A 206 -14.81 -5.76 22.44
CA HIS A 206 -15.60 -5.02 23.44
C HIS A 206 -15.87 -5.80 24.72
N GLU A 207 -15.86 -7.13 24.69
CA GLU A 207 -16.03 -8.01 25.85
C GLU A 207 -14.69 -8.47 26.48
N VAL A 208 -13.52 -8.08 25.92
CA VAL A 208 -12.23 -8.62 26.35
C VAL A 208 -11.96 -8.43 27.85
N GLY A 209 -12.44 -7.38 28.42
CA GLY A 209 -12.27 -7.10 29.86
C GLY A 209 -13.02 -8.08 30.79
N LYS A 210 -13.97 -8.84 30.28
CA LYS A 210 -14.65 -9.89 31.06
C LYS A 210 -13.68 -10.99 31.53
N VAL A 211 -12.51 -11.13 30.87
CA VAL A 211 -11.47 -12.07 31.31
C VAL A 211 -11.01 -11.78 32.74
N GLY A 212 -11.07 -10.54 33.21
CA GLY A 212 -10.67 -10.12 34.56
C GLY A 212 -11.74 -10.30 35.63
N LEU A 213 -12.97 -10.70 35.25
CA LEU A 213 -14.05 -10.87 36.21
C LEU A 213 -13.95 -12.21 36.98
N PRO A 214 -14.40 -12.28 38.26
CA PRO A 214 -14.51 -13.51 39.01
C PRO A 214 -15.46 -14.53 38.34
N ASP A 215 -15.13 -15.83 38.42
CA ASP A 215 -15.92 -16.92 37.79
C ASP A 215 -17.38 -16.90 38.26
N GLY A 216 -17.62 -16.71 39.56
CA GLY A 216 -18.99 -16.65 40.10
C GLY A 216 -19.84 -15.47 39.62
N ILE A 217 -19.25 -14.50 38.92
CA ILE A 217 -19.93 -13.36 38.28
C ILE A 217 -20.14 -13.62 36.80
N ILE A 218 -19.14 -14.17 36.10
CA ILE A 218 -19.20 -14.44 34.66
C ILE A 218 -20.27 -15.47 34.33
N GLU A 219 -20.43 -16.51 35.13
CA GLU A 219 -21.36 -17.61 34.92
C GLU A 219 -22.84 -17.23 35.08
N LYS A 220 -23.11 -16.05 35.63
CA LYS A 220 -24.49 -15.59 35.89
C LYS A 220 -24.96 -14.61 34.83
N ASP A 221 -26.26 -14.65 34.51
CA ASP A 221 -26.89 -13.58 33.73
C ASP A 221 -26.76 -12.25 34.50
N ALA A 222 -26.27 -11.21 33.81
CA ALA A 222 -26.06 -9.87 34.39
C ALA A 222 -27.33 -9.32 35.08
N ARG A 223 -28.51 -9.73 34.59
CA ARG A 223 -29.83 -9.34 35.17
C ARG A 223 -30.09 -10.02 36.50
N SER A 224 -29.52 -11.19 36.76
CA SER A 224 -29.70 -11.97 37.98
C SER A 224 -28.65 -11.64 39.06
N LEU A 225 -27.65 -10.80 38.75
CA LEU A 225 -26.60 -10.42 39.68
C LEU A 225 -27.14 -9.54 40.83
N LEU A 226 -26.65 -9.80 42.02
CA LEU A 226 -26.87 -8.91 43.18
C LEU A 226 -26.30 -7.52 42.91
N PRO A 227 -26.80 -6.46 43.57
CA PRO A 227 -26.31 -5.10 43.32
C PRO A 227 -24.78 -4.94 43.45
N GLU A 228 -24.14 -5.65 44.37
CA GLU A 228 -22.70 -5.61 44.61
C GLU A 228 -21.94 -6.30 43.49
N ASP A 229 -22.36 -7.50 43.07
CA ASP A 229 -21.76 -8.26 41.97
C ASP A 229 -21.94 -7.50 40.64
N ARG A 230 -23.09 -6.82 40.49
CA ARG A 230 -23.37 -6.00 39.31
C ARG A 230 -22.41 -4.83 39.14
N LYS A 231 -21.98 -4.22 40.25
CA LYS A 231 -20.94 -3.15 40.24
C LYS A 231 -19.62 -3.69 39.71
N ILE A 232 -19.26 -4.92 40.12
CA ILE A 232 -18.01 -5.57 39.66
C ILE A 232 -18.15 -5.95 38.19
N PHE A 233 -19.30 -6.52 37.80
CA PHE A 233 -19.54 -6.89 36.40
C PHE A 233 -19.36 -5.72 35.47
N TYR A 234 -19.94 -4.56 35.73
CA TYR A 234 -19.87 -3.39 34.86
C TYR A 234 -18.51 -2.67 34.87
N GLN A 235 -17.47 -3.24 35.48
CA GLN A 235 -16.10 -2.78 35.32
C GLN A 235 -15.38 -3.38 34.11
N TYR A 236 -16.00 -4.39 33.44
CA TYR A 236 -15.34 -5.04 32.29
C TYR A 236 -14.96 -4.06 31.15
N PRO A 237 -15.71 -2.98 30.84
CA PRO A 237 -15.27 -2.06 29.79
C PRO A 237 -13.97 -1.35 30.14
N VAL A 238 -13.84 -0.89 31.38
CA VAL A 238 -12.60 -0.24 31.86
C VAL A 238 -11.43 -1.22 31.86
N MET A 239 -11.63 -2.46 32.31
CA MET A 239 -10.60 -3.52 32.25
C MET A 239 -10.21 -3.82 30.78
N GLY A 240 -11.19 -3.89 29.88
CA GLY A 240 -10.96 -4.10 28.46
C GLY A 240 -10.18 -2.97 27.82
N ALA A 241 -10.52 -1.72 28.14
CA ALA A 241 -9.78 -0.54 27.71
C ALA A 241 -8.32 -0.56 28.19
N MET A 242 -8.07 -0.95 29.43
CA MET A 242 -6.71 -1.09 29.96
C MET A 242 -5.91 -2.12 29.15
N LEU A 243 -6.48 -3.28 28.84
CA LEU A 243 -5.81 -4.31 28.05
C LEU A 243 -5.53 -3.84 26.61
N VAL A 244 -6.53 -3.28 25.92
CA VAL A 244 -6.40 -2.82 24.53
C VAL A 244 -5.47 -1.63 24.40
N SER A 245 -5.40 -0.73 25.40
CA SER A 245 -4.52 0.45 25.39
C SER A 245 -3.03 0.10 25.35
N THR A 246 -2.64 -1.13 25.73
CA THR A 246 -1.25 -1.61 25.63
C THR A 246 -0.81 -1.84 24.20
N ILE A 247 -1.76 -1.99 23.27
CA ILE A 247 -1.47 -2.21 21.85
C ILE A 247 -1.26 -0.85 21.18
N SER A 248 -0.06 -0.65 20.60
CA SER A 248 0.28 0.59 19.91
C SER A 248 -0.73 0.89 18.77
N GLY A 249 -1.23 2.11 18.71
CA GLY A 249 -2.19 2.56 17.69
C GLY A 249 -3.67 2.31 18.02
N PHE A 250 -4.00 1.56 19.09
CA PHE A 250 -5.39 1.22 19.47
C PHE A 250 -5.95 2.03 20.66
N LYS A 251 -5.28 3.11 21.05
CA LYS A 251 -5.76 4.00 22.11
C LYS A 251 -7.21 4.48 21.89
N ARG A 252 -7.59 4.73 20.63
CA ARG A 252 -8.96 5.14 20.28
C ARG A 252 -9.95 4.00 20.51
N SER A 253 -9.63 2.79 20.05
CA SER A 253 -10.46 1.59 20.28
C SER A 253 -10.63 1.31 21.77
N ALA A 254 -9.57 1.54 22.58
CA ALA A 254 -9.64 1.42 24.02
C ALA A 254 -10.65 2.42 24.62
N GLN A 255 -10.64 3.67 24.17
CA GLN A 255 -11.64 4.67 24.59
C GLN A 255 -13.06 4.28 24.18
N ASP A 256 -13.25 3.74 23.00
CA ASP A 256 -14.55 3.26 22.53
C ASP A 256 -15.06 2.11 23.43
N ILE A 257 -14.18 1.18 23.81
CA ILE A 257 -14.46 0.07 24.73
C ILE A 257 -14.79 0.60 26.14
N GLU A 258 -14.01 1.53 26.65
CA GLU A 258 -14.21 2.11 27.99
C GLU A 258 -15.62 2.70 28.15
N HIS A 259 -16.06 3.46 27.14
CA HIS A 259 -17.33 4.21 27.17
C HIS A 259 -18.51 3.47 26.50
N GLN A 260 -18.36 2.16 26.22
CA GLN A 260 -19.42 1.39 25.54
C GLN A 260 -20.75 1.25 26.32
N LEU A 261 -20.73 1.57 27.61
CA LEU A 261 -21.93 1.57 28.46
C LEU A 261 -22.44 2.97 28.78
N GLU A 262 -21.87 4.01 28.15
CA GLU A 262 -22.43 5.36 28.26
C GLU A 262 -23.76 5.47 27.52
N ASN A 263 -24.69 6.22 28.08
CA ASN A 263 -26.00 6.53 27.49
C ASN A 263 -26.01 7.97 26.99
N TYR A 264 -26.67 8.21 25.89
CA TYR A 264 -26.76 9.55 25.28
C TYR A 264 -27.29 10.64 26.22
N ASP A 265 -28.15 10.26 27.18
CA ASP A 265 -28.73 11.14 28.19
C ASP A 265 -27.85 11.40 29.43
N GLY A 266 -26.68 10.75 29.52
CA GLY A 266 -25.74 10.87 30.63
C GLY A 266 -26.04 9.95 31.82
N THR A 267 -26.92 8.96 31.68
CA THR A 267 -27.22 7.96 32.72
C THR A 267 -26.32 6.74 32.63
N GLY A 268 -25.41 6.70 31.67
CA GLY A 268 -24.44 5.63 31.45
C GLY A 268 -23.27 5.65 32.42
N ILE A 269 -22.32 4.77 32.16
CA ILE A 269 -21.08 4.60 32.95
C ILE A 269 -19.88 4.38 32.01
N PRO A 270 -18.64 4.67 32.41
CA PRO A 270 -18.21 5.00 33.79
C PRO A 270 -18.20 6.50 34.13
N GLU A 271 -18.16 7.39 33.14
CA GLU A 271 -17.93 8.83 33.34
C GLU A 271 -19.18 9.68 33.24
N HIS A 272 -20.33 9.08 32.94
CA HIS A 272 -21.62 9.77 32.73
C HIS A 272 -21.57 10.81 31.61
N LEU A 273 -20.85 10.50 30.54
CA LEU A 273 -20.74 11.34 29.34
C LEU A 273 -22.09 11.53 28.67
N LYS A 274 -22.30 12.70 28.06
CA LYS A 274 -23.60 13.06 27.49
C LYS A 274 -23.48 13.52 26.03
N GLY A 275 -24.36 13.04 25.21
CA GLY A 275 -24.50 13.53 23.83
C GLY A 275 -23.22 13.34 23.02
N GLU A 276 -22.65 14.45 22.53
CA GLU A 276 -21.45 14.42 21.68
C GLU A 276 -20.13 14.23 22.45
N GLU A 277 -20.14 14.26 23.78
CA GLU A 277 -18.97 13.91 24.59
C GLU A 277 -18.63 12.41 24.44
N ILE A 278 -19.64 11.58 24.16
CA ILE A 278 -19.45 10.14 23.97
C ILE A 278 -18.74 9.90 22.62
N PRO A 279 -17.60 9.17 22.60
CA PRO A 279 -16.94 8.81 21.35
C PRO A 279 -17.87 8.09 20.36
N LEU A 280 -17.71 8.34 19.08
CA LEU A 280 -18.55 7.73 18.03
C LEU A 280 -18.52 6.20 18.07
N GLY A 281 -17.32 5.61 18.22
CA GLY A 281 -17.20 4.16 18.35
C GLY A 281 -17.94 3.64 19.59
N ALA A 282 -17.86 4.34 20.73
CA ALA A 282 -18.60 3.98 21.93
C ALA A 282 -20.12 4.04 21.73
N LYS A 283 -20.66 5.03 20.99
CA LYS A 283 -22.07 5.09 20.60
C LYS A 283 -22.49 3.87 19.78
N ILE A 284 -21.64 3.45 18.83
CA ILE A 284 -21.85 2.25 18.01
C ILE A 284 -21.83 1.00 18.90
N LEU A 285 -20.81 0.87 19.76
CA LEU A 285 -20.71 -0.24 20.70
C LEU A 285 -21.88 -0.30 21.67
N ARG A 286 -22.38 0.84 22.14
CA ARG A 286 -23.56 0.90 23.00
C ARG A 286 -24.80 0.30 22.34
N ALA A 287 -25.00 0.61 21.05
CA ALA A 287 -26.09 0.02 20.27
C ALA A 287 -25.92 -1.49 20.08
N ILE A 288 -24.70 -1.97 19.86
CA ILE A 288 -24.37 -3.40 19.74
C ILE A 288 -24.65 -4.13 21.06
N VAL A 289 -24.12 -3.65 22.18
CA VAL A 289 -24.35 -4.22 23.51
C VAL A 289 -25.83 -4.26 23.87
N PHE A 290 -26.59 -3.22 23.46
CA PHE A 290 -28.04 -3.21 23.63
C PHE A 290 -28.70 -4.33 22.82
N LEU A 291 -28.36 -4.52 21.55
CA LEU A 291 -28.86 -5.61 20.70
C LEU A 291 -28.56 -6.99 21.29
N GLU A 292 -27.32 -7.18 21.79
CA GLU A 292 -26.89 -8.44 22.42
C GLU A 292 -27.72 -8.79 23.66
N SER A 293 -28.24 -7.81 24.36
CA SER A 293 -29.10 -8.05 25.54
C SER A 293 -30.43 -8.71 25.24
N PHE A 294 -30.83 -8.82 23.95
CA PHE A 294 -32.03 -9.47 23.49
C PHE A 294 -31.81 -10.87 22.89
N LEU A 295 -30.58 -11.25 22.70
CA LEU A 295 -30.17 -12.56 22.19
C LEU A 295 -29.80 -13.50 23.34
#